data_2ba071f370a895b677fd17db52fe487c
#
_entry.id   2ba071f370a895b677fd17db52fe487c
#
_cell.length_a   1.000
_cell.length_b   1.000
_cell.length_c   1.000
_cell.angle_alpha   90.00
_cell.angle_beta   90.00
_cell.angle_gamma   90.00
#
_symmetry.space_group_name_H-M   'P 1'
#
loop_
_entity.id
_entity.type
_entity.pdbx_description
1 polymer ?
#
loop_
_entity_poly.entity_id
_entity_poly.type
_entity_poly.pdbx_seq_one_letter_code
_entity_poly.pdbx_strand_id
1 'polypeptide(L)'
;MKIGVPKEIKPQENRIGLTPESVKVLVSNGHEVLVENNGGFEAGFYNDQYKSAGAKLIDKAEDIFSEAEIIVKVKEPLSNEVKMIREDQIVFTYLHLAATKELTQGLINSKSICIAYETVTDDNGRLPLLAPMSAVAGRMSVQAGAHCLEKNQKGRGLLLGGAPGIDPATVVILGGGVVGENAALIATGMKSKVHIVDKSQERLNQLQKIFGESIIPELSDKTDLKKLISDCDLLIGGVLIPGAEAPKLVTKDMLKLMKRGSVIVDVAIDQGGCVETSKPTTHANPTYIVDDVVHYCVANMPGGVPRTSTLALNKATLPFLSKLADKGYERALKEDKNFLAGLNVFKGQVTYKAVADVFGHKYTSPADALGA
;
A
#
# COMPACT_ATOMS: atom_id res chain seq x y z
N MET A 1 -18.39 -20.40 6.35
CA MET A 1 -18.83 -18.99 6.37
C MET A 1 -19.13 -18.51 4.97
N LYS A 2 -19.95 -17.46 4.86
CA LYS A 2 -20.26 -16.80 3.59
C LYS A 2 -19.39 -15.55 3.44
N ILE A 3 -18.54 -15.51 2.40
CA ILE A 3 -17.52 -14.48 2.16
C ILE A 3 -17.94 -13.67 0.95
N GLY A 4 -18.06 -12.36 1.11
CA GLY A 4 -18.46 -11.42 0.06
C GLY A 4 -17.28 -10.60 -0.47
N VAL A 5 -17.19 -10.50 -1.79
CA VAL A 5 -16.14 -9.76 -2.50
C VAL A 5 -16.82 -8.78 -3.45
N PRO A 6 -17.19 -7.59 -2.98
CA PRO A 6 -17.73 -6.55 -3.84
C PRO A 6 -16.66 -6.00 -4.78
N LYS A 7 -17.07 -5.45 -5.90
CA LYS A 7 -16.21 -4.67 -6.79
C LYS A 7 -15.72 -3.42 -6.09
N GLU A 8 -14.47 -3.04 -6.32
CA GLU A 8 -13.96 -1.75 -5.85
C GLU A 8 -14.57 -0.60 -6.67
N ILE A 9 -15.11 0.38 -5.96
CA ILE A 9 -15.80 1.53 -6.57
C ILE A 9 -15.07 2.85 -6.37
N LYS A 10 -13.94 2.85 -5.67
CA LYS A 10 -13.07 4.02 -5.54
C LYS A 10 -12.47 4.35 -6.91
N PRO A 11 -12.47 5.63 -7.35
CA PRO A 11 -11.93 5.99 -8.65
C PRO A 11 -10.49 5.48 -8.85
N GLN A 12 -10.25 4.84 -10.01
CA GLN A 12 -8.96 4.25 -10.38
C GLN A 12 -8.47 3.11 -9.46
N GLU A 13 -9.35 2.51 -8.68
CA GLU A 13 -9.08 1.27 -7.96
C GLU A 13 -9.59 0.10 -8.82
N ASN A 14 -8.65 -0.62 -9.39
CA ASN A 14 -8.90 -1.70 -10.35
C ASN A 14 -8.53 -3.08 -9.79
N ARG A 15 -8.09 -3.15 -8.52
CA ARG A 15 -7.81 -4.41 -7.81
C ARG A 15 -9.10 -5.06 -7.34
N ILE A 16 -9.00 -6.29 -6.84
CA ILE A 16 -10.11 -7.01 -6.22
C ILE A 16 -9.63 -7.73 -4.95
N GLY A 17 -10.52 -7.91 -3.98
CA GLY A 17 -10.22 -8.53 -2.69
C GLY A 17 -9.76 -9.98 -2.77
N LEU A 18 -10.30 -10.78 -3.71
CA LEU A 18 -9.91 -12.19 -3.91
C LEU A 18 -9.65 -12.51 -5.38
N THR A 19 -8.62 -13.33 -5.63
CA THR A 19 -8.37 -13.96 -6.95
C THR A 19 -9.20 -15.23 -7.09
N PRO A 20 -9.43 -15.74 -8.32
CA PRO A 20 -10.05 -17.04 -8.52
C PRO A 20 -9.34 -18.19 -7.79
N GLU A 21 -8.01 -18.14 -7.70
CA GLU A 21 -7.24 -19.15 -6.97
C GLU A 21 -7.53 -19.09 -5.46
N SER A 22 -7.59 -17.89 -4.86
CA SER A 22 -7.97 -17.71 -3.46
C SER A 22 -9.40 -18.19 -3.19
N VAL A 23 -10.32 -17.91 -4.11
CA VAL A 23 -11.70 -18.42 -4.05
C VAL A 23 -11.73 -19.94 -4.04
N LYS A 24 -10.98 -20.59 -4.94
CA LYS A 24 -10.91 -22.05 -5.01
C LYS A 24 -10.45 -22.67 -3.68
N VAL A 25 -9.47 -22.06 -3.01
CA VAL A 25 -9.01 -22.53 -1.68
C VAL A 25 -10.14 -22.43 -0.67
N LEU A 26 -10.80 -21.28 -0.56
CA LEU A 26 -11.88 -21.06 0.41
C LEU A 26 -13.09 -21.98 0.15
N VAL A 27 -13.48 -22.16 -1.10
CA VAL A 27 -14.56 -23.11 -1.48
C VAL A 27 -14.17 -24.55 -1.13
N SER A 28 -12.92 -24.95 -1.37
CA SER A 28 -12.43 -26.27 -1.02
C SER A 28 -12.44 -26.53 0.49
N ASN A 29 -12.34 -25.48 1.30
CA ASN A 29 -12.47 -25.53 2.75
C ASN A 29 -13.94 -25.51 3.24
N GLY A 30 -14.92 -25.52 2.32
CA GLY A 30 -16.35 -25.55 2.65
C GLY A 30 -17.00 -24.20 2.87
N HIS A 31 -16.38 -23.11 2.43
CA HIS A 31 -16.95 -21.76 2.50
C HIS A 31 -17.71 -21.41 1.21
N GLU A 32 -18.73 -20.59 1.33
CA GLU A 32 -19.44 -19.98 0.20
C GLU A 32 -18.80 -18.63 -0.13
N VAL A 33 -18.41 -18.41 -1.39
CA VAL A 33 -17.81 -17.15 -1.82
C VAL A 33 -18.70 -16.45 -2.85
N LEU A 34 -19.14 -15.25 -2.50
CA LEU A 34 -19.94 -14.36 -3.35
C LEU A 34 -19.02 -13.32 -3.98
N VAL A 35 -18.98 -13.25 -5.30
CA VAL A 35 -18.16 -12.27 -6.02
C VAL A 35 -19.04 -11.40 -6.89
N GLU A 36 -18.88 -10.09 -6.83
CA GLU A 36 -19.62 -9.19 -7.70
C GLU A 36 -19.22 -9.38 -9.17
N ASN A 37 -20.19 -9.40 -10.05
CA ASN A 37 -19.99 -9.55 -11.49
C ASN A 37 -18.99 -8.49 -12.00
N ASN A 38 -18.02 -8.96 -12.79
CA ASN A 38 -16.93 -8.15 -13.33
C ASN A 38 -16.05 -7.44 -12.28
N GLY A 39 -16.12 -7.82 -11.01
CA GLY A 39 -15.29 -7.22 -9.94
C GLY A 39 -13.80 -7.35 -10.19
N GLY A 40 -13.34 -8.46 -10.79
CA GLY A 40 -11.93 -8.70 -11.11
C GLY A 40 -11.52 -8.32 -12.54
N PHE A 41 -12.43 -7.78 -13.36
CA PHE A 41 -12.21 -7.57 -14.79
C PHE A 41 -10.97 -6.70 -15.09
N GLU A 42 -10.84 -5.57 -14.42
CA GLU A 42 -9.73 -4.64 -14.62
C GLU A 42 -8.36 -5.21 -14.14
N ALA A 43 -8.39 -6.18 -13.21
CA ALA A 43 -7.20 -6.92 -12.80
C ALA A 43 -6.92 -8.15 -13.69
N GLY A 44 -7.74 -8.37 -14.74
CA GLY A 44 -7.62 -9.48 -15.66
C GLY A 44 -8.08 -10.82 -15.09
N PHE A 45 -9.05 -10.79 -14.16
CA PHE A 45 -9.75 -11.96 -13.63
C PHE A 45 -11.23 -11.90 -14.05
N TYR A 46 -11.65 -12.89 -14.85
CA TYR A 46 -12.95 -12.88 -15.52
C TYR A 46 -13.98 -13.75 -14.78
N ASN A 47 -15.25 -13.45 -14.97
CA ASN A 47 -16.37 -14.13 -14.33
C ASN A 47 -16.31 -15.66 -14.45
N ASP A 48 -15.92 -16.19 -15.62
CA ASP A 48 -15.83 -17.64 -15.84
C ASP A 48 -14.74 -18.31 -14.97
N GLN A 49 -13.66 -17.58 -14.67
CA GLN A 49 -12.61 -18.08 -13.77
C GLN A 49 -13.13 -18.18 -12.34
N TYR A 50 -13.92 -17.19 -11.88
CA TYR A 50 -14.55 -17.23 -10.56
C TYR A 50 -15.60 -18.33 -10.46
N LYS A 51 -16.46 -18.51 -11.48
CA LYS A 51 -17.42 -19.63 -11.55
C LYS A 51 -16.70 -20.98 -11.51
N SER A 52 -15.63 -21.14 -12.28
CA SER A 52 -14.83 -22.38 -12.30
C SER A 52 -14.12 -22.65 -10.97
N ALA A 53 -13.82 -21.59 -10.19
CA ALA A 53 -13.28 -21.68 -8.83
C ALA A 53 -14.35 -22.01 -7.77
N GLY A 54 -15.65 -22.03 -8.14
CA GLY A 54 -16.78 -22.33 -7.27
C GLY A 54 -17.43 -21.10 -6.63
N ALA A 55 -17.11 -19.88 -7.08
CA ALA A 55 -17.80 -18.68 -6.60
C ALA A 55 -19.22 -18.57 -7.19
N LYS A 56 -20.11 -18.00 -6.38
CA LYS A 56 -21.41 -17.51 -6.83
C LYS A 56 -21.26 -16.06 -7.28
N LEU A 57 -21.60 -15.77 -8.53
CA LEU A 57 -21.57 -14.41 -9.04
C LEU A 57 -22.85 -13.67 -8.68
N ILE A 58 -22.71 -12.43 -8.23
CA ILE A 58 -23.79 -11.56 -7.74
C ILE A 58 -23.78 -10.26 -8.55
N ASP A 59 -24.94 -9.79 -8.97
CA ASP A 59 -25.04 -8.60 -9.83
C ASP A 59 -24.91 -7.27 -9.04
N LYS A 60 -25.32 -7.26 -7.77
CA LYS A 60 -25.40 -6.04 -6.96
C LYS A 60 -24.58 -6.17 -5.69
N ALA A 61 -23.81 -5.14 -5.36
CA ALA A 61 -23.07 -5.09 -4.12
C ALA A 61 -23.98 -5.21 -2.89
N GLU A 62 -25.19 -4.61 -2.94
CA GLU A 62 -26.17 -4.67 -1.83
C GLU A 62 -26.49 -6.10 -1.42
N ASP A 63 -26.66 -6.99 -2.40
CA ASP A 63 -26.95 -8.40 -2.12
C ASP A 63 -25.75 -9.10 -1.47
N ILE A 64 -24.52 -8.77 -1.87
CA ILE A 64 -23.29 -9.26 -1.23
C ILE A 64 -23.21 -8.80 0.22
N PHE A 65 -23.39 -7.50 0.47
CA PHE A 65 -23.35 -6.95 1.84
C PHE A 65 -24.48 -7.52 2.73
N SER A 66 -25.66 -7.79 2.14
CA SER A 66 -26.79 -8.35 2.90
C SER A 66 -26.59 -9.82 3.28
N GLU A 67 -25.88 -10.61 2.47
CA GLU A 67 -25.72 -12.05 2.67
C GLU A 67 -24.43 -12.47 3.36
N ALA A 68 -23.33 -11.77 3.09
CA ALA A 68 -22.01 -12.19 3.55
C ALA A 68 -21.80 -11.97 5.06
N GLU A 69 -21.07 -12.88 5.70
CA GLU A 69 -20.60 -12.75 7.08
C GLU A 69 -19.26 -12.00 7.12
N ILE A 70 -18.44 -12.15 6.07
CA ILE A 70 -17.15 -11.45 5.91
C ILE A 70 -17.18 -10.69 4.60
N ILE A 71 -16.91 -9.40 4.63
CA ILE A 71 -16.66 -8.56 3.46
C ILE A 71 -15.15 -8.41 3.27
N VAL A 72 -14.65 -8.81 2.11
CA VAL A 72 -13.24 -8.71 1.74
C VAL A 72 -13.08 -7.69 0.64
N LYS A 73 -12.33 -6.64 0.90
CA LYS A 73 -12.03 -5.56 -0.04
C LYS A 73 -10.53 -5.30 -0.12
N VAL A 74 -10.15 -4.40 -1.00
CA VAL A 74 -8.80 -3.83 -1.08
C VAL A 74 -8.75 -2.50 -0.35
N LYS A 75 -9.67 -1.58 -0.68
CA LYS A 75 -9.73 -0.23 -0.09
C LYS A 75 -10.84 -0.10 0.93
N GLU A 76 -10.71 0.95 1.73
CA GLU A 76 -11.71 1.35 2.71
C GLU A 76 -13.10 1.47 2.07
N PRO A 77 -14.17 1.07 2.80
CA PRO A 77 -15.54 1.25 2.33
C PRO A 77 -15.88 2.73 2.13
N LEU A 78 -16.50 3.06 1.00
CA LEU A 78 -17.04 4.40 0.75
C LEU A 78 -18.37 4.61 1.49
N SER A 79 -18.84 5.85 1.57
CA SER A 79 -20.03 6.23 2.36
C SER A 79 -21.29 5.46 2.01
N ASN A 80 -21.46 5.04 0.75
CA ASN A 80 -22.58 4.18 0.32
C ASN A 80 -22.38 2.73 0.80
N GLU A 81 -21.16 2.20 0.78
CA GLU A 81 -20.83 0.85 1.27
C GLU A 81 -20.93 0.77 2.79
N VAL A 82 -20.50 1.81 3.52
CA VAL A 82 -20.62 1.88 4.98
C VAL A 82 -22.08 1.73 5.43
N LYS A 83 -23.05 2.27 4.68
CA LYS A 83 -24.48 2.15 4.97
C LYS A 83 -25.02 0.72 4.80
N MET A 84 -24.34 -0.13 4.04
CA MET A 84 -24.70 -1.52 3.80
C MET A 84 -24.06 -2.49 4.80
N ILE A 85 -23.03 -2.03 5.53
CA ILE A 85 -22.36 -2.84 6.54
C ILE A 85 -23.28 -3.03 7.74
N ARG A 86 -23.40 -4.30 8.17
CA ARG A 86 -24.31 -4.72 9.24
C ARG A 86 -23.59 -4.91 10.57
N GLU A 87 -24.37 -4.87 11.64
CA GLU A 87 -23.90 -5.27 12.98
C GLU A 87 -23.32 -6.71 12.92
N ASP A 88 -22.23 -6.95 13.64
CA ASP A 88 -21.46 -8.20 13.68
C ASP A 88 -20.81 -8.66 12.37
N GLN A 89 -21.01 -7.94 11.27
CA GLN A 89 -20.35 -8.25 9.99
C GLN A 89 -18.85 -7.96 10.07
N ILE A 90 -18.04 -8.89 9.59
CA ILE A 90 -16.57 -8.72 9.54
C ILE A 90 -16.21 -7.94 8.27
N VAL A 91 -15.41 -6.89 8.41
CA VAL A 91 -14.82 -6.13 7.31
C VAL A 91 -13.32 -6.30 7.33
N PHE A 92 -12.75 -6.97 6.33
CA PHE A 92 -11.34 -7.29 6.23
C PHE A 92 -10.75 -6.62 4.99
N THR A 93 -10.01 -5.53 5.18
CA THR A 93 -9.53 -4.62 4.11
C THR A 93 -8.49 -3.63 4.65
N TYR A 94 -7.88 -2.80 3.79
CA TYR A 94 -7.26 -1.55 4.23
C TYR A 94 -8.35 -0.57 4.67
N LEU A 95 -8.20 0.06 5.82
CA LEU A 95 -9.19 0.95 6.40
C LEU A 95 -8.77 2.42 6.44
N HIS A 96 -7.49 2.71 6.68
CA HIS A 96 -6.94 4.08 6.77
C HIS A 96 -7.77 5.02 7.67
N LEU A 97 -8.29 4.52 8.79
CA LEU A 97 -9.29 5.20 9.63
C LEU A 97 -8.83 6.57 10.13
N ALA A 98 -7.54 6.72 10.48
CA ALA A 98 -7.01 7.99 10.98
C ALA A 98 -7.10 9.15 9.95
N ALA A 99 -7.32 8.85 8.68
CA ALA A 99 -7.42 9.85 7.61
C ALA A 99 -8.84 10.41 7.43
N THR A 100 -9.90 9.71 7.88
CA THR A 100 -11.30 10.08 7.56
C THR A 100 -12.22 9.86 8.75
N LYS A 101 -12.63 10.96 9.40
CA LYS A 101 -13.50 10.95 10.57
C LYS A 101 -14.87 10.33 10.26
N GLU A 102 -15.45 10.66 9.12
CA GLU A 102 -16.76 10.18 8.68
C GLU A 102 -16.79 8.67 8.49
N LEU A 103 -15.74 8.09 7.89
CA LEU A 103 -15.59 6.65 7.75
C LEU A 103 -15.50 5.97 9.12
N THR A 104 -14.62 6.50 9.97
CA THR A 104 -14.43 5.96 11.34
C THR A 104 -15.73 5.97 12.12
N GLN A 105 -16.47 7.09 12.12
CA GLN A 105 -17.76 7.18 12.81
C GLN A 105 -18.81 6.25 12.19
N GLY A 106 -18.82 6.12 10.86
CA GLY A 106 -19.72 5.21 10.16
C GLY A 106 -19.51 3.76 10.57
N LEU A 107 -18.26 3.30 10.65
CA LEU A 107 -17.93 1.94 11.09
C LEU A 107 -18.21 1.71 12.59
N ILE A 108 -18.02 2.71 13.44
CA ILE A 108 -18.43 2.66 14.84
C ILE A 108 -19.95 2.46 14.92
N ASN A 109 -20.71 3.25 14.17
CA ASN A 109 -22.18 3.22 14.19
C ASN A 109 -22.75 1.92 13.63
N SER A 110 -22.07 1.29 12.65
CA SER A 110 -22.50 -0.01 12.10
C SER A 110 -22.35 -1.17 13.08
N LYS A 111 -21.59 -0.99 14.16
CA LYS A 111 -21.22 -2.04 15.13
C LYS A 111 -20.60 -3.28 14.49
N SER A 112 -19.95 -3.10 13.38
CA SER A 112 -19.22 -4.17 12.66
C SER A 112 -17.91 -4.53 13.36
N ILE A 113 -17.22 -5.56 12.82
CA ILE A 113 -15.93 -6.04 13.26
C ILE A 113 -14.94 -5.71 12.17
N CYS A 114 -14.15 -4.64 12.35
CA CYS A 114 -13.26 -4.12 11.32
C CYS A 114 -11.82 -4.52 11.60
N ILE A 115 -11.26 -5.33 10.71
CA ILE A 115 -9.88 -5.82 10.77
C ILE A 115 -9.09 -5.18 9.63
N ALA A 116 -8.17 -4.28 9.99
CA ALA A 116 -7.36 -3.52 9.06
C ALA A 116 -6.11 -4.28 8.63
N TYR A 117 -5.86 -4.40 7.33
CA TYR A 117 -4.64 -5.01 6.81
C TYR A 117 -3.39 -4.30 7.30
N GLU A 118 -3.41 -2.97 7.33
CA GLU A 118 -2.26 -2.12 7.64
C GLU A 118 -1.83 -2.12 9.10
N THR A 119 -2.59 -2.76 10.00
CA THR A 119 -2.26 -2.82 11.43
C THR A 119 -1.99 -4.25 11.92
N VAL A 120 -2.18 -5.26 11.08
CA VAL A 120 -1.70 -6.63 11.37
C VAL A 120 -0.18 -6.62 11.39
N THR A 121 0.41 -7.21 12.46
CA THR A 121 1.86 -7.26 12.65
C THR A 121 2.43 -8.68 12.48
N ASP A 122 3.75 -8.80 12.46
CA ASP A 122 4.47 -10.05 12.71
C ASP A 122 5.19 -9.97 14.07
N ASP A 123 5.88 -11.04 14.48
CA ASP A 123 6.61 -11.09 15.75
C ASP A 123 7.76 -10.08 15.85
N ASN A 124 8.19 -9.50 14.74
CA ASN A 124 9.20 -8.46 14.67
C ASN A 124 8.60 -7.04 14.56
N GLY A 125 7.27 -6.89 14.70
CA GLY A 125 6.56 -5.63 14.55
C GLY A 125 6.48 -5.12 13.11
N ARG A 126 6.76 -5.96 12.09
CA ARG A 126 6.59 -5.61 10.68
C ARG A 126 5.12 -5.74 10.30
N LEU A 127 4.74 -5.15 9.17
CA LEU A 127 3.36 -5.10 8.67
C LEU A 127 3.19 -6.03 7.45
N PRO A 128 2.98 -7.35 7.65
CA PRO A 128 3.02 -8.35 6.59
C PRO A 128 1.94 -8.16 5.52
N LEU A 129 0.81 -7.55 5.84
CA LEU A 129 -0.26 -7.29 4.89
C LEU A 129 -0.12 -5.95 4.16
N LEU A 130 0.71 -5.01 4.69
CA LEU A 130 1.06 -3.76 4.01
C LEU A 130 2.29 -3.92 3.11
N ALA A 131 3.24 -4.76 3.51
CA ALA A 131 4.51 -4.98 2.81
C ALA A 131 4.36 -5.30 1.30
N PRO A 132 3.39 -6.12 0.84
CA PRO A 132 3.20 -6.39 -0.58
C PRO A 132 2.93 -5.13 -1.40
N MET A 133 2.11 -4.21 -0.89
CA MET A 133 1.80 -2.96 -1.60
C MET A 133 2.98 -1.98 -1.57
N SER A 134 3.72 -1.94 -0.46
CA SER A 134 4.98 -1.20 -0.38
C SER A 134 6.03 -1.73 -1.37
N ALA A 135 6.12 -3.05 -1.54
CA ALA A 135 7.01 -3.68 -2.51
C ALA A 135 6.63 -3.32 -3.96
N VAL A 136 5.33 -3.39 -4.29
CA VAL A 136 4.83 -2.99 -5.61
C VAL A 136 5.10 -1.51 -5.86
N ALA A 137 4.81 -0.63 -4.90
CA ALA A 137 5.05 0.81 -5.03
C ALA A 137 6.54 1.12 -5.24
N GLY A 138 7.44 0.47 -4.49
CA GLY A 138 8.88 0.63 -4.65
C GLY A 138 9.37 0.23 -6.04
N ARG A 139 8.91 -0.90 -6.57
CA ARG A 139 9.24 -1.34 -7.94
C ARG A 139 8.68 -0.39 -8.99
N MET A 140 7.43 0.01 -8.81
CA MET A 140 6.75 0.92 -9.73
C MET A 140 7.37 2.32 -9.74
N SER A 141 7.95 2.78 -8.62
CA SER A 141 8.60 4.08 -8.55
C SER A 141 9.75 4.22 -9.54
N VAL A 142 10.53 3.15 -9.75
CA VAL A 142 11.61 3.14 -10.72
C VAL A 142 11.06 3.08 -12.15
N GLN A 143 10.04 2.27 -12.41
CA GLN A 143 9.40 2.17 -13.73
C GLN A 143 8.81 3.52 -14.15
N ALA A 144 8.04 4.17 -13.26
CA ALA A 144 7.45 5.48 -13.51
C ALA A 144 8.53 6.56 -13.63
N GLY A 145 9.55 6.54 -12.76
CA GLY A 145 10.67 7.46 -12.81
C GLY A 145 11.46 7.37 -14.11
N ALA A 146 11.75 6.15 -14.58
CA ALA A 146 12.42 5.92 -15.85
C ALA A 146 11.62 6.49 -17.03
N HIS A 147 10.31 6.25 -17.06
CA HIS A 147 9.43 6.82 -18.07
C HIS A 147 9.41 8.36 -18.03
N CYS A 148 9.31 8.93 -16.82
CA CYS A 148 9.29 10.39 -16.64
C CYS A 148 10.62 11.07 -17.01
N LEU A 149 11.75 10.35 -17.06
CA LEU A 149 13.05 10.86 -17.56
C LEU A 149 13.10 11.03 -19.07
N GLU A 150 12.15 10.43 -19.80
CA GLU A 150 12.09 10.57 -21.27
C GLU A 150 11.74 12.02 -21.69
N LYS A 151 12.22 12.44 -22.86
CA LYS A 151 12.08 13.83 -23.32
C LYS A 151 10.63 14.23 -23.57
N ASN A 152 9.80 13.33 -24.07
CA ASN A 152 8.37 13.54 -24.29
C ASN A 152 7.58 13.69 -22.99
N GLN A 153 8.10 13.20 -21.86
CA GLN A 153 7.58 13.41 -20.51
C GLN A 153 8.16 14.66 -19.81
N LYS A 154 8.88 15.50 -20.57
CA LYS A 154 9.58 16.70 -20.09
C LYS A 154 10.79 16.41 -19.19
N GLY A 155 11.19 15.15 -19.13
CA GLY A 155 12.41 14.72 -18.44
C GLY A 155 13.69 15.14 -19.15
N ARG A 156 14.83 14.76 -18.57
CA ARG A 156 16.17 15.09 -19.07
C ARG A 156 16.55 14.40 -20.40
N GLY A 157 15.80 13.36 -20.81
CA GLY A 157 16.13 12.54 -21.98
C GLY A 157 17.25 11.53 -21.67
N LEU A 158 17.16 10.86 -20.51
CA LEU A 158 18.14 9.89 -20.03
C LEU A 158 17.55 8.48 -19.96
N LEU A 159 18.41 7.49 -20.18
CA LEU A 159 18.16 6.11 -19.79
C LEU A 159 18.79 5.86 -18.41
N LEU A 160 18.05 5.19 -17.51
CA LEU A 160 18.56 4.87 -16.18
C LEU A 160 19.86 4.07 -16.22
N GLY A 161 19.98 3.10 -17.10
CA GLY A 161 21.16 2.26 -17.24
C GLY A 161 22.26 2.82 -18.12
N GLY A 162 22.11 4.04 -18.65
CA GLY A 162 23.03 4.58 -19.65
C GLY A 162 23.01 3.78 -20.97
N ALA A 163 24.14 3.79 -21.70
CA ALA A 163 24.34 3.05 -22.94
C ALA A 163 25.83 2.69 -23.09
N PRO A 164 26.24 1.86 -24.07
CA PRO A 164 27.65 1.58 -24.26
C PRO A 164 28.48 2.87 -24.39
N GLY A 165 29.41 3.07 -23.45
CA GLY A 165 30.24 4.27 -23.36
C GLY A 165 29.58 5.51 -22.75
N ILE A 166 28.35 5.39 -22.24
CA ILE A 166 27.60 6.47 -21.56
C ILE A 166 27.27 6.02 -20.12
N ASP A 167 27.62 6.87 -19.18
CA ASP A 167 27.37 6.59 -17.75
C ASP A 167 25.88 6.44 -17.43
N PRO A 168 25.54 5.58 -16.47
CA PRO A 168 24.17 5.43 -16.00
C PRO A 168 23.70 6.66 -15.20
N ALA A 169 22.39 6.84 -15.12
CA ALA A 169 21.78 7.86 -14.30
C ALA A 169 21.98 7.58 -12.80
N THR A 170 22.00 8.65 -12.02
CA THR A 170 22.07 8.59 -10.55
C THR A 170 20.66 8.56 -9.96
N VAL A 171 20.36 7.48 -9.23
CA VAL A 171 19.13 7.29 -8.49
C VAL A 171 19.40 7.47 -7.00
N VAL A 172 18.66 8.34 -6.35
CA VAL A 172 18.73 8.57 -4.90
C VAL A 172 17.42 8.09 -4.27
N ILE A 173 17.51 7.19 -3.31
CA ILE A 173 16.38 6.61 -2.60
C ILE A 173 16.41 7.08 -1.16
N LEU A 174 15.39 7.80 -0.72
CA LEU A 174 15.21 8.27 0.64
C LEU A 174 14.36 7.25 1.42
N GLY A 175 14.98 6.59 2.40
CA GLY A 175 14.40 5.51 3.19
C GLY A 175 14.71 4.12 2.65
N GLY A 176 15.36 3.31 3.47
CA GLY A 176 15.74 1.92 3.18
C GLY A 176 14.70 0.87 3.59
N GLY A 177 13.44 1.26 3.84
CA GLY A 177 12.34 0.36 4.18
C GLY A 177 11.95 -0.57 3.02
N VAL A 178 10.75 -1.17 3.08
CA VAL A 178 10.25 -2.09 2.03
C VAL A 178 10.18 -1.40 0.67
N VAL A 179 9.69 -0.14 0.63
CA VAL A 179 9.65 0.67 -0.60
C VAL A 179 11.06 0.85 -1.18
N GLY A 180 12.00 1.33 -0.36
CA GLY A 180 13.35 1.64 -0.81
C GLY A 180 14.14 0.40 -1.24
N GLU A 181 14.04 -0.72 -0.53
CA GLU A 181 14.65 -1.99 -0.92
C GLU A 181 14.15 -2.46 -2.29
N ASN A 182 12.83 -2.38 -2.53
CA ASN A 182 12.25 -2.79 -3.81
C ASN A 182 12.55 -1.80 -4.94
N ALA A 183 12.66 -0.51 -4.65
CA ALA A 183 13.16 0.48 -5.60
C ALA A 183 14.61 0.20 -5.97
N ALA A 184 15.48 -0.06 -4.98
CA ALA A 184 16.88 -0.42 -5.20
C ALA A 184 17.02 -1.67 -6.05
N LEU A 185 16.21 -2.71 -5.81
CA LEU A 185 16.22 -3.94 -6.58
C LEU A 185 16.01 -3.68 -8.09
N ILE A 186 15.05 -2.83 -8.43
CA ILE A 186 14.78 -2.51 -9.84
C ILE A 186 15.84 -1.56 -10.41
N ALA A 187 16.22 -0.52 -9.68
CA ALA A 187 17.22 0.45 -10.15
C ALA A 187 18.60 -0.19 -10.38
N THR A 188 19.05 -1.06 -9.47
CA THR A 188 20.29 -1.82 -9.67
C THR A 188 20.19 -2.84 -10.80
N GLY A 189 19.01 -3.49 -10.97
CA GLY A 189 18.72 -4.34 -12.13
C GLY A 189 18.81 -3.60 -13.46
N MET A 190 18.45 -2.33 -13.48
CA MET A 190 18.61 -1.44 -14.64
C MET A 190 20.02 -0.87 -14.78
N LYS A 191 20.97 -1.27 -13.90
CA LYS A 191 22.38 -0.81 -13.90
C LYS A 191 22.56 0.68 -13.59
N SER A 192 21.62 1.31 -12.89
CA SER A 192 21.75 2.70 -12.43
C SER A 192 22.78 2.81 -11.30
N LYS A 193 23.34 4.00 -11.11
CA LYS A 193 24.10 4.34 -9.90
C LYS A 193 23.12 4.63 -8.77
N VAL A 194 23.06 3.76 -7.75
CA VAL A 194 22.02 3.80 -6.71
C VAL A 194 22.60 4.21 -5.37
N HIS A 195 22.11 5.32 -4.82
CA HIS A 195 22.34 5.75 -3.44
C HIS A 195 21.10 5.47 -2.60
N ILE A 196 21.25 4.89 -1.39
CA ILE A 196 20.16 4.69 -0.43
C ILE A 196 20.49 5.42 0.85
N VAL A 197 19.63 6.38 1.21
CA VAL A 197 19.75 7.17 2.43
C VAL A 197 18.81 6.62 3.49
N ASP A 198 19.34 6.26 4.65
CA ASP A 198 18.53 5.84 5.81
C ASP A 198 19.16 6.35 7.12
N LYS A 199 18.33 6.50 8.15
CA LYS A 199 18.79 6.89 9.50
C LYS A 199 19.38 5.72 10.29
N SER A 200 19.13 4.48 9.88
CA SER A 200 19.55 3.27 10.57
C SER A 200 20.76 2.65 9.90
N GLN A 201 21.90 2.71 10.57
CA GLN A 201 23.13 2.02 10.11
C GLN A 201 22.92 0.51 10.00
N GLU A 202 22.14 -0.08 10.92
CA GLU A 202 21.82 -1.51 10.87
C GLU A 202 21.06 -1.85 9.58
N ARG A 203 20.06 -1.02 9.20
CA ARG A 203 19.31 -1.22 7.97
C ARG A 203 20.18 -1.08 6.74
N LEU A 204 21.06 -0.09 6.70
CA LEU A 204 22.02 0.08 5.61
C LEU A 204 22.96 -1.14 5.48
N ASN A 205 23.41 -1.69 6.59
CA ASN A 205 24.24 -2.90 6.59
C ASN A 205 23.48 -4.13 6.06
N GLN A 206 22.17 -4.25 6.35
CA GLN A 206 21.32 -5.31 5.80
C GLN A 206 21.19 -5.15 4.28
N LEU A 207 20.93 -3.93 3.79
CA LEU A 207 20.82 -3.63 2.36
C LEU A 207 22.16 -3.89 1.64
N GLN A 208 23.28 -3.52 2.25
CA GLN A 208 24.60 -3.80 1.71
C GLN A 208 24.87 -5.32 1.56
N LYS A 209 24.38 -6.15 2.50
CA LYS A 209 24.46 -7.62 2.37
C LYS A 209 23.61 -8.16 1.21
N ILE A 210 22.48 -7.52 0.92
CA ILE A 210 21.58 -7.93 -0.18
C ILE A 210 22.13 -7.53 -1.54
N PHE A 211 22.62 -6.28 -1.68
CA PHE A 211 22.95 -5.67 -2.95
C PHE A 211 24.46 -5.57 -3.24
N GLY A 212 25.31 -5.82 -2.25
CA GLY A 212 26.76 -5.71 -2.39
C GLY A 212 27.19 -4.30 -2.82
N GLU A 213 28.05 -4.24 -3.81
CA GLU A 213 28.57 -2.99 -4.38
C GLU A 213 27.60 -2.29 -5.37
N SER A 214 26.44 -2.90 -5.64
CA SER A 214 25.44 -2.31 -6.54
C SER A 214 24.71 -1.11 -5.94
N ILE A 215 24.86 -0.87 -4.63
CA ILE A 215 24.33 0.31 -3.95
C ILE A 215 25.42 1.05 -3.19
N ILE A 216 25.17 2.34 -2.97
CA ILE A 216 25.98 3.20 -2.12
C ILE A 216 25.12 3.56 -0.92
N PRO A 217 25.36 2.96 0.27
CA PRO A 217 24.60 3.27 1.48
C PRO A 217 25.04 4.60 2.07
N GLU A 218 24.07 5.43 2.45
CA GLU A 218 24.28 6.78 2.96
C GLU A 218 23.57 6.93 4.31
N LEU A 219 24.32 7.14 5.39
CA LEU A 219 23.73 7.42 6.69
C LEU A 219 23.24 8.87 6.74
N SER A 220 21.97 9.11 6.99
CA SER A 220 21.33 10.43 6.85
C SER A 220 22.02 11.55 7.63
N ASP A 221 22.52 11.26 8.84
CA ASP A 221 23.17 12.25 9.72
C ASP A 221 24.58 12.62 9.25
N LYS A 222 25.17 11.84 8.36
CA LYS A 222 26.54 12.02 7.85
C LYS A 222 26.59 12.42 6.38
N THR A 223 25.46 12.34 5.68
CA THR A 223 25.36 12.58 4.24
C THR A 223 25.04 14.05 3.96
N ASP A 224 25.80 14.67 3.07
CA ASP A 224 25.43 15.97 2.48
C ASP A 224 24.30 15.74 1.45
N LEU A 225 23.08 15.80 1.95
CA LEU A 225 21.89 15.57 1.12
C LEU A 225 21.76 16.59 -0.01
N LYS A 226 22.22 17.83 0.17
CA LYS A 226 22.18 18.86 -0.87
C LYS A 226 23.08 18.49 -2.05
N LYS A 227 24.30 18.03 -1.76
CA LYS A 227 25.23 17.54 -2.78
C LYS A 227 24.67 16.33 -3.50
N LEU A 228 24.12 15.37 -2.76
CA LEU A 228 23.56 14.16 -3.34
C LEU A 228 22.36 14.46 -4.28
N ILE A 229 21.50 15.41 -3.89
CA ILE A 229 20.37 15.86 -4.71
C ILE A 229 20.83 16.63 -5.95
N SER A 230 21.90 17.42 -5.87
CA SER A 230 22.42 18.14 -7.05
C SER A 230 22.93 17.19 -8.16
N ASP A 231 23.39 16.01 -7.79
CA ASP A 231 23.87 14.98 -8.72
C ASP A 231 22.78 14.01 -9.16
N CYS A 232 21.60 14.09 -8.55
CA CYS A 232 20.50 13.17 -8.77
C CYS A 232 19.78 13.40 -10.09
N ASP A 233 19.44 12.31 -10.79
CA ASP A 233 18.59 12.32 -11.98
C ASP A 233 17.17 11.79 -11.63
N LEU A 234 17.06 10.82 -10.72
CA LEU A 234 15.81 10.28 -10.20
C LEU A 234 15.87 10.20 -8.67
N LEU A 235 15.01 10.97 -8.01
CA LEU A 235 14.81 10.93 -6.56
C LEU A 235 13.56 10.09 -6.23
N ILE A 236 13.69 9.11 -5.33
CA ILE A 236 12.57 8.29 -4.86
C ILE A 236 12.37 8.52 -3.37
N GLY A 237 11.21 9.04 -2.99
CA GLY A 237 10.79 9.21 -1.61
C GLY A 237 10.08 7.96 -1.10
N GLY A 238 10.75 7.17 -0.25
CA GLY A 238 10.23 5.90 0.30
C GLY A 238 10.18 5.87 1.82
N VAL A 239 10.15 7.03 2.48
CA VAL A 239 10.09 7.11 3.94
C VAL A 239 8.67 6.87 4.43
N LEU A 240 8.52 5.98 5.38
CA LEU A 240 7.25 5.67 6.04
C LEU A 240 7.43 5.78 7.56
N ILE A 241 6.57 6.54 8.21
CA ILE A 241 6.43 6.56 9.67
C ILE A 241 5.03 6.01 10.00
N PRO A 242 4.93 4.84 10.64
CA PRO A 242 3.63 4.27 10.98
C PRO A 242 2.78 5.24 11.81
N GLY A 243 1.58 5.56 11.31
CA GLY A 243 0.62 6.42 12.02
C GLY A 243 0.94 7.92 12.07
N ALA A 244 1.97 8.40 11.33
CA ALA A 244 2.34 9.82 11.28
C ALA A 244 2.61 10.31 9.86
N GLU A 245 2.65 11.62 9.67
CA GLU A 245 3.07 12.23 8.42
C GLU A 245 4.56 11.97 8.14
N ALA A 246 4.91 11.84 6.86
CA ALA A 246 6.30 11.74 6.44
C ALA A 246 7.06 13.06 6.70
N PRO A 247 8.30 13.00 7.21
CA PRO A 247 9.10 14.20 7.39
C PRO A 247 9.48 14.82 6.05
N LYS A 248 9.48 16.14 5.95
CA LYS A 248 9.92 16.87 4.75
C LYS A 248 11.46 16.88 4.69
N LEU A 249 12.02 15.89 4.00
CA LEU A 249 13.47 15.72 3.86
C LEU A 249 14.07 16.62 2.77
N VAL A 250 13.30 16.90 1.73
CA VAL A 250 13.72 17.75 0.60
C VAL A 250 12.90 19.01 0.58
N THR A 251 13.55 20.14 0.81
CA THR A 251 12.91 21.46 0.82
C THR A 251 12.78 22.03 -0.59
N LYS A 252 11.90 23.03 -0.76
CA LYS A 252 11.74 23.74 -2.03
C LYS A 252 13.06 24.35 -2.52
N ASP A 253 13.91 24.87 -1.63
CA ASP A 253 15.21 25.43 -2.04
C ASP A 253 16.18 24.38 -2.52
N MET A 254 16.08 23.15 -2.04
CA MET A 254 16.91 22.04 -2.55
C MET A 254 16.55 21.64 -3.98
N LEU A 255 15.29 21.84 -4.41
CA LEU A 255 14.91 21.59 -5.81
C LEU A 255 15.71 22.42 -6.80
N LYS A 256 16.04 23.67 -6.43
CA LYS A 256 16.86 24.56 -7.28
C LYS A 256 18.26 24.03 -7.55
N LEU A 257 18.73 23.07 -6.74
CA LEU A 257 20.01 22.39 -6.93
C LEU A 257 19.90 21.23 -7.92
N MET A 258 18.70 20.71 -8.13
CA MET A 258 18.47 19.57 -9.03
C MET A 258 18.69 19.97 -10.49
N LYS A 259 19.14 19.01 -11.27
CA LYS A 259 19.34 19.20 -12.70
C LYS A 259 17.98 19.38 -13.39
N ARG A 260 17.91 20.28 -14.35
CA ARG A 260 16.70 20.50 -15.15
C ARG A 260 16.19 19.20 -15.79
N GLY A 261 14.89 18.90 -15.61
CA GLY A 261 14.25 17.70 -16.10
C GLY A 261 14.58 16.44 -15.29
N SER A 262 15.21 16.56 -14.10
CA SER A 262 15.24 15.45 -13.13
C SER A 262 13.84 15.10 -12.67
N VAL A 263 13.70 13.92 -12.10
CA VAL A 263 12.42 13.36 -11.70
C VAL A 263 12.39 13.09 -10.20
N ILE A 264 11.31 13.44 -9.56
CA ILE A 264 10.95 13.04 -8.19
C ILE A 264 9.76 12.08 -8.26
N VAL A 265 9.90 10.90 -7.68
CA VAL A 265 8.80 9.98 -7.42
C VAL A 265 8.60 9.89 -5.91
N ASP A 266 7.60 10.55 -5.39
CA ASP A 266 7.32 10.56 -3.95
C ASP A 266 6.27 9.51 -3.59
N VAL A 267 6.75 8.31 -3.22
CA VAL A 267 5.90 7.18 -2.80
C VAL A 267 5.29 7.46 -1.42
N ALA A 268 5.93 8.31 -0.60
CA ALA A 268 5.43 8.71 0.71
C ALA A 268 4.21 9.66 0.63
N ILE A 269 3.71 9.97 -0.57
CA ILE A 269 2.64 10.95 -0.79
C ILE A 269 1.35 10.60 -0.04
N ASP A 270 1.03 9.33 0.16
CA ASP A 270 -0.13 8.88 0.95
C ASP A 270 -0.05 9.33 2.43
N GLN A 271 1.15 9.71 2.90
CA GLN A 271 1.43 10.27 4.22
C GLN A 271 1.94 11.72 4.14
N GLY A 272 1.46 12.48 3.18
CA GLY A 272 1.82 13.89 2.98
C GLY A 272 3.08 14.12 2.14
N GLY A 273 3.85 13.07 1.80
CA GLY A 273 5.07 13.15 1.01
C GLY A 273 6.31 13.60 1.81
N CYS A 274 7.49 13.16 1.40
CA CYS A 274 8.77 13.54 2.01
C CYS A 274 9.47 14.71 1.30
N VAL A 275 8.90 15.23 0.23
CA VAL A 275 9.35 16.43 -0.48
C VAL A 275 8.37 17.58 -0.22
N GLU A 276 8.86 18.75 0.12
CA GLU A 276 8.03 19.91 0.47
C GLU A 276 7.07 20.33 -0.64
N THR A 277 7.47 20.17 -1.90
CA THR A 277 6.67 20.51 -3.08
C THR A 277 5.76 19.38 -3.55
N SER A 278 5.77 18.23 -2.90
CA SER A 278 4.92 17.08 -3.25
C SER A 278 3.43 17.40 -3.02
N LYS A 279 2.63 17.12 -4.03
CA LYS A 279 1.16 17.20 -4.01
C LYS A 279 0.57 15.93 -4.59
N PRO A 280 -0.48 15.34 -4.00
CA PRO A 280 -1.10 14.14 -4.52
C PRO A 280 -1.56 14.33 -5.96
N THR A 281 -1.25 13.36 -6.81
CA THR A 281 -1.71 13.24 -8.19
C THR A 281 -2.48 11.94 -8.40
N THR A 282 -3.02 11.74 -9.59
CA THR A 282 -3.80 10.56 -9.95
C THR A 282 -3.18 9.84 -11.14
N HIS A 283 -3.55 8.59 -11.38
CA HIS A 283 -3.08 7.86 -12.57
C HIS A 283 -3.49 8.51 -13.89
N ALA A 284 -4.58 9.29 -13.92
CA ALA A 284 -5.01 10.01 -15.12
C ALA A 284 -4.14 11.27 -15.40
N ASN A 285 -3.68 11.93 -14.35
CA ASN A 285 -2.81 13.11 -14.42
C ASN A 285 -1.63 12.94 -13.46
N PRO A 286 -0.63 12.10 -13.82
CA PRO A 286 0.33 11.58 -12.85
C PRO A 286 1.44 12.57 -12.49
N THR A 287 1.69 13.59 -13.31
CA THR A 287 2.87 14.46 -13.15
C THR A 287 2.53 15.95 -13.18
N TYR A 288 3.38 16.72 -12.53
CA TYR A 288 3.45 18.17 -12.65
C TYR A 288 4.91 18.62 -12.53
N ILE A 289 5.20 19.90 -12.80
CA ILE A 289 6.56 20.44 -12.78
C ILE A 289 6.65 21.58 -11.76
N VAL A 290 7.72 21.56 -10.96
CA VAL A 290 8.12 22.65 -10.07
C VAL A 290 9.62 22.88 -10.26
N ASP A 291 10.02 24.13 -10.49
CA ASP A 291 11.43 24.53 -10.67
C ASP A 291 12.19 23.61 -11.67
N ASP A 292 11.57 23.36 -12.85
CA ASP A 292 12.07 22.48 -13.91
C ASP A 292 12.26 20.99 -13.51
N VAL A 293 11.75 20.54 -12.34
CA VAL A 293 11.80 19.16 -11.86
C VAL A 293 10.43 18.51 -12.03
N VAL A 294 10.39 17.33 -12.66
CA VAL A 294 9.15 16.55 -12.87
C VAL A 294 8.79 15.83 -11.58
N HIS A 295 7.58 16.03 -11.10
CA HIS A 295 7.05 15.34 -9.92
C HIS A 295 6.02 14.29 -10.34
N TYR A 296 6.24 13.05 -9.92
CA TYR A 296 5.28 11.95 -9.97
C TYR A 296 4.89 11.60 -8.54
N CYS A 297 3.69 11.99 -8.14
CA CYS A 297 3.20 11.85 -6.76
C CYS A 297 1.83 11.16 -6.74
N VAL A 298 1.68 10.10 -7.53
CA VAL A 298 0.40 9.38 -7.64
C VAL A 298 0.09 8.70 -6.32
N ALA A 299 -1.00 9.12 -5.69
CA ALA A 299 -1.56 8.40 -4.56
C ALA A 299 -2.08 7.02 -5.02
N ASN A 300 -1.87 6.00 -4.20
CA ASN A 300 -2.26 4.63 -4.56
C ASN A 300 -1.53 4.07 -5.79
N MET A 301 -0.22 4.27 -5.88
CA MET A 301 0.60 3.73 -6.99
C MET A 301 0.30 2.25 -7.33
N PRO A 302 0.13 1.33 -6.35
CA PRO A 302 -0.17 -0.08 -6.66
C PRO A 302 -1.47 -0.31 -7.45
N GLY A 303 -2.41 0.63 -7.42
CA GLY A 303 -3.64 0.60 -8.22
C GLY A 303 -3.39 0.67 -9.74
N GLY A 304 -2.25 1.23 -10.16
CA GLY A 304 -1.85 1.30 -11.57
C GLY A 304 -1.35 -0.02 -12.17
N VAL A 305 -1.09 -1.02 -11.34
CA VAL A 305 -0.71 -2.38 -11.78
C VAL A 305 -1.59 -3.43 -11.08
N PRO A 306 -2.91 -3.38 -11.34
CA PRO A 306 -3.91 -4.07 -10.52
C PRO A 306 -3.74 -5.59 -10.50
N ARG A 307 -3.30 -6.21 -11.60
CA ARG A 307 -3.06 -7.65 -11.65
C ARG A 307 -1.94 -8.08 -10.69
N THR A 308 -0.78 -7.44 -10.78
CA THR A 308 0.36 -7.72 -9.88
C THR A 308 0.00 -7.47 -8.43
N SER A 309 -0.64 -6.34 -8.17
CA SER A 309 -1.03 -5.91 -6.83
C SER A 309 -2.06 -6.85 -6.20
N THR A 310 -3.08 -7.29 -6.96
CA THR A 310 -4.09 -8.24 -6.49
C THR A 310 -3.45 -9.58 -6.13
N LEU A 311 -2.58 -10.12 -6.99
CA LEU A 311 -1.88 -11.38 -6.74
C LEU A 311 -0.99 -11.28 -5.48
N ALA A 312 -0.20 -10.20 -5.37
CA ALA A 312 0.68 -10.00 -4.23
C ALA A 312 -0.09 -9.83 -2.92
N LEU A 313 -1.19 -9.07 -2.94
CA LEU A 313 -2.05 -8.87 -1.76
C LEU A 313 -2.71 -10.18 -1.34
N ASN A 314 -3.33 -10.90 -2.27
CA ASN A 314 -4.02 -12.15 -1.97
C ASN A 314 -3.08 -13.21 -1.39
N LYS A 315 -1.83 -13.31 -1.88
CA LYS A 315 -0.83 -14.21 -1.30
C LYS A 315 -0.57 -13.93 0.19
N ALA A 316 -0.63 -12.66 0.60
CA ALA A 316 -0.44 -12.27 1.99
C ALA A 316 -1.71 -12.39 2.83
N THR A 317 -2.87 -12.01 2.28
CA THR A 317 -4.13 -11.93 3.05
C THR A 317 -4.87 -13.26 3.17
N LEU A 318 -4.73 -14.17 2.19
CA LEU A 318 -5.46 -15.45 2.18
C LEU A 318 -5.24 -16.31 3.45
N PRO A 319 -4.02 -16.46 4.01
CA PRO A 319 -3.83 -17.22 5.24
C PRO A 319 -4.63 -16.68 6.44
N PHE A 320 -4.75 -15.35 6.55
CA PHE A 320 -5.52 -14.69 7.61
C PHE A 320 -7.02 -14.82 7.37
N LEU A 321 -7.46 -14.64 6.13
CA LEU A 321 -8.86 -14.82 5.76
C LEU A 321 -9.31 -16.27 5.98
N SER A 322 -8.48 -17.25 5.64
CA SER A 322 -8.76 -18.68 5.92
C SER A 322 -8.91 -18.91 7.43
N LYS A 323 -8.00 -18.33 8.25
CA LYS A 323 -8.16 -18.43 9.73
C LYS A 323 -9.49 -17.84 10.21
N LEU A 324 -9.89 -16.67 9.68
CA LEU A 324 -11.16 -16.06 10.02
C LEU A 324 -12.35 -16.93 9.63
N ALA A 325 -12.33 -17.47 8.41
CA ALA A 325 -13.38 -18.28 7.87
C ALA A 325 -13.51 -19.65 8.57
N ASP A 326 -12.37 -20.31 8.84
CA ASP A 326 -12.34 -21.65 9.45
C ASP A 326 -12.64 -21.64 10.95
N LYS A 327 -12.20 -20.59 11.69
CA LYS A 327 -12.23 -20.56 13.15
C LYS A 327 -13.24 -19.60 13.74
N GLY A 328 -13.78 -18.66 12.92
CA GLY A 328 -14.48 -17.47 13.39
C GLY A 328 -13.52 -16.43 13.96
N TYR A 329 -13.96 -15.17 14.00
CA TYR A 329 -13.10 -14.04 14.39
C TYR A 329 -12.58 -14.14 15.85
N GLU A 330 -13.43 -14.57 16.79
CA GLU A 330 -13.03 -14.65 18.20
C GLU A 330 -11.83 -15.55 18.41
N ARG A 331 -11.90 -16.76 17.89
CA ARG A 331 -10.82 -17.75 18.04
C ARG A 331 -9.61 -17.37 17.22
N ALA A 332 -9.81 -16.90 15.97
CA ALA A 332 -8.71 -16.49 15.08
C ALA A 332 -7.87 -15.34 15.66
N LEU A 333 -8.51 -14.37 16.31
CA LEU A 333 -7.84 -13.22 16.91
C LEU A 333 -7.26 -13.54 18.29
N LYS A 334 -7.92 -14.37 19.13
CA LYS A 334 -7.39 -14.77 20.46
C LYS A 334 -6.15 -15.65 20.35
N GLU A 335 -6.07 -16.51 19.34
CA GLU A 335 -4.94 -17.41 19.11
C GLU A 335 -3.71 -16.73 18.49
N ASP A 336 -3.86 -15.50 17.96
CA ASP A 336 -2.80 -14.81 17.22
C ASP A 336 -2.76 -13.32 17.61
N LYS A 337 -1.87 -12.97 18.56
CA LYS A 337 -1.69 -11.58 19.03
C LYS A 337 -1.35 -10.58 17.91
N ASN A 338 -0.66 -11.06 16.87
CA ASN A 338 -0.25 -10.25 15.73
C ASN A 338 -1.43 -9.97 14.81
N PHE A 339 -2.31 -10.94 14.65
CA PHE A 339 -3.56 -10.77 13.93
C PHE A 339 -4.56 -9.91 14.72
N LEU A 340 -4.59 -10.07 16.05
CA LEU A 340 -5.39 -9.24 16.96
C LEU A 340 -5.06 -7.75 16.83
N ALA A 341 -3.81 -7.39 16.56
CA ALA A 341 -3.41 -6.01 16.30
C ALA A 341 -4.12 -5.38 15.07
N GLY A 342 -4.66 -6.23 14.18
CA GLY A 342 -5.48 -5.81 13.05
C GLY A 342 -6.88 -5.30 13.43
N LEU A 343 -7.38 -5.60 14.63
CA LEU A 343 -8.73 -5.20 15.06
C LEU A 343 -8.77 -3.70 15.38
N ASN A 344 -9.42 -2.91 14.54
CA ASN A 344 -9.46 -1.45 14.65
C ASN A 344 -10.80 -0.90 15.15
N VAL A 345 -11.91 -1.56 14.80
CA VAL A 345 -13.24 -1.27 15.34
C VAL A 345 -13.90 -2.59 15.74
N PHE A 346 -14.48 -2.64 16.91
CA PHE A 346 -15.16 -3.81 17.42
C PHE A 346 -16.50 -3.44 18.04
N LYS A 347 -17.59 -3.78 17.37
CA LYS A 347 -18.97 -3.63 17.89
C LYS A 347 -19.23 -2.24 18.48
N GLY A 348 -18.82 -1.19 17.75
CA GLY A 348 -19.01 0.20 18.17
C GLY A 348 -17.87 0.79 19.02
N GLN A 349 -16.83 0.03 19.34
CA GLN A 349 -15.66 0.50 20.10
C GLN A 349 -14.46 0.70 19.16
N VAL A 350 -13.67 1.74 19.42
CA VAL A 350 -12.39 1.97 18.72
C VAL A 350 -11.29 1.19 19.45
N THR A 351 -10.66 0.26 18.73
CA THR A 351 -9.66 -0.65 19.29
C THR A 351 -8.26 -0.42 18.74
N TYR A 352 -8.04 0.64 17.97
CA TYR A 352 -6.73 1.08 17.54
C TYR A 352 -6.41 2.47 18.10
N LYS A 353 -5.35 2.52 18.93
CA LYS A 353 -5.03 3.71 19.75
C LYS A 353 -4.82 4.97 18.91
N ALA A 354 -4.07 4.88 17.79
CA ALA A 354 -3.79 6.04 16.95
C ALA A 354 -5.08 6.68 16.40
N VAL A 355 -6.09 5.87 16.04
CA VAL A 355 -7.40 6.37 15.58
C VAL A 355 -8.18 7.03 16.72
N ALA A 356 -8.14 6.42 17.92
CA ALA A 356 -8.78 7.00 19.09
C ALA A 356 -8.19 8.36 19.45
N ASP A 357 -6.86 8.48 19.44
CA ASP A 357 -6.14 9.71 19.78
C ASP A 357 -6.44 10.84 18.77
N VAL A 358 -6.46 10.54 17.45
CA VAL A 358 -6.70 11.55 16.40
C VAL A 358 -8.09 12.15 16.50
N PHE A 359 -9.13 11.36 16.81
CA PHE A 359 -10.52 11.84 16.79
C PHE A 359 -11.13 12.01 18.19
N GLY A 360 -10.36 11.77 19.26
CA GLY A 360 -10.84 11.92 20.64
C GLY A 360 -11.85 10.84 21.06
N HIS A 361 -11.78 9.66 20.46
CA HIS A 361 -12.60 8.52 20.88
C HIS A 361 -12.02 7.83 22.11
N LYS A 362 -12.90 7.18 22.88
CA LYS A 362 -12.44 6.28 23.94
C LYS A 362 -11.73 5.08 23.31
N TYR A 363 -10.51 4.84 23.72
CA TYR A 363 -9.76 3.65 23.35
C TYR A 363 -10.13 2.47 24.24
N THR A 364 -10.36 1.32 23.64
CA THR A 364 -10.46 0.02 24.31
C THR A 364 -9.41 -0.90 23.68
N SER A 365 -8.58 -1.59 24.47
CA SER A 365 -7.61 -2.49 23.85
C SER A 365 -8.33 -3.62 23.10
N PRO A 366 -7.75 -4.15 22.00
CA PRO A 366 -8.35 -5.27 21.29
C PRO A 366 -8.61 -6.50 22.18
N ALA A 367 -7.72 -6.76 23.14
CA ALA A 367 -7.86 -7.86 24.09
C ALA A 367 -9.06 -7.64 25.04
N ASP A 368 -9.17 -6.43 25.63
CA ASP A 368 -10.30 -6.08 26.50
C ASP A 368 -11.64 -6.13 25.75
N ALA A 369 -11.64 -5.64 24.50
CA ALA A 369 -12.84 -5.65 23.66
C ALA A 369 -13.35 -7.07 23.35
N LEU A 370 -12.44 -8.01 23.14
CA LEU A 370 -12.76 -9.44 22.90
C LEU A 370 -12.98 -10.24 24.18
N GLY A 371 -12.74 -9.68 25.35
CA GLY A 371 -12.76 -10.43 26.61
C GLY A 371 -11.69 -11.52 26.66
N ALA A 372 -10.47 -11.18 26.22
CA ALA A 372 -9.34 -12.11 26.07
C ALA A 372 -8.27 -11.82 27.13
#